data_92e120cc64064156fd02a1fe4bd159fc
#
_entry.id   92e120cc64064156fd02a1fe4bd159fc
#
_cell.length_a   1.000
_cell.length_b   1.000
_cell.length_c   1.000
_cell.angle_alpha   90.00
_cell.angle_beta   90.00
_cell.angle_gamma   90.00
#
_symmetry.space_group_name_H-M   'P 1'
#
loop_
_entity.id
_entity.type
_entity.pdbx_description
1 polymer ?
#
loop_
_entity_poly.entity_id
_entity_poly.type
_entity_poly.pdbx_seq_one_letter_code
_entity_poly.pdbx_strand_id
1 'polypeptide(L)'
;MTIQELSTKGRAFLDELAEVVFSKQPGSSTAISITADGATVLSHRYYADVSGGVTLDLRSIVLNSCELTLPSDDETQHNLDNSGTYLRVTQDGKLYGFLAHAFPRQSPTHLSFIDKQRIPEDFLIILTIPRIANYISETVNCTITYVDHICRKLIRTESIPDHDGYILSLPVKVTDLPCKPGVPFFLEVSYPGYEADYPNAVSSVFEVTPGSFEQYAFLDKLGRYEVIAMQGDLHRVPTYEFENVKTATGYTRSKLNLREVYEQNSGHITKVAADTLADLMNSDAIFRREGQEWKRILVESTSVDLNRSDSVHSLSFKWIYA
;
A
#
# COMPACT_ATOMS: atom_id res chain seq x y z
N MET A 1 7.92 -15.00 -14.67
CA MET A 1 8.64 -14.30 -15.77
C MET A 1 10.13 -14.46 -15.59
N THR A 2 10.93 -14.58 -16.64
CA THR A 2 12.41 -14.69 -16.51
C THR A 2 13.06 -13.32 -16.39
N ILE A 3 14.21 -13.26 -15.71
CA ILE A 3 14.99 -12.01 -15.58
C ILE A 3 15.42 -11.46 -16.95
N GLN A 4 15.65 -12.34 -17.91
CA GLN A 4 16.02 -11.95 -19.27
C GLN A 4 14.86 -11.28 -20.01
N GLU A 5 13.62 -11.76 -19.84
CA GLU A 5 12.42 -11.14 -20.42
C GLU A 5 12.19 -9.76 -19.82
N LEU A 6 12.33 -9.60 -18.51
CA LEU A 6 12.22 -8.31 -17.84
C LEU A 6 13.25 -7.31 -18.37
N SER A 7 14.51 -7.72 -18.46
CA SER A 7 15.59 -6.87 -19.00
C SER A 7 15.36 -6.50 -20.46
N THR A 8 14.82 -7.40 -21.27
CA THR A 8 14.51 -7.13 -22.69
C THR A 8 13.35 -6.13 -22.82
N LYS A 9 12.35 -6.21 -21.94
CA LYS A 9 11.25 -5.23 -21.88
C LYS A 9 11.73 -3.86 -21.39
N GLY A 10 12.84 -3.78 -20.66
CA GLY A 10 13.38 -2.56 -20.05
C GLY A 10 12.58 -2.02 -18.86
N ARG A 11 11.42 -2.63 -18.56
CA ARG A 11 10.54 -2.25 -17.44
C ARG A 11 9.78 -3.45 -16.89
N ALA A 12 9.40 -3.37 -15.61
CA ALA A 12 8.59 -4.36 -14.92
C ALA A 12 7.59 -3.68 -13.99
N PHE A 13 6.46 -4.32 -13.78
CA PHE A 13 5.44 -3.87 -12.82
C PHE A 13 5.40 -4.81 -11.61
N LEU A 14 4.83 -4.35 -10.50
CA LEU A 14 4.86 -5.07 -9.22
C LEU A 14 4.33 -6.50 -9.32
N ASP A 15 3.26 -6.74 -10.06
CA ASP A 15 2.67 -8.06 -10.30
C ASP A 15 3.59 -8.99 -11.11
N GLU A 16 4.44 -8.45 -11.97
CA GLU A 16 5.41 -9.20 -12.74
C GLU A 16 6.65 -9.63 -11.92
N LEU A 17 6.85 -9.04 -10.75
CA LEU A 17 8.01 -9.21 -9.86
C LEU A 17 7.81 -10.28 -8.77
N ALA A 18 6.60 -10.79 -8.60
CA ALA A 18 6.27 -11.80 -7.59
C ALA A 18 7.05 -13.11 -7.77
N GLU A 19 7.27 -13.52 -9.03
CA GLU A 19 7.93 -14.79 -9.37
C GLU A 19 8.92 -14.57 -10.52
N VAL A 20 10.08 -13.99 -10.19
CA VAL A 20 11.16 -13.79 -11.18
C VAL A 20 12.06 -15.01 -11.21
N VAL A 21 12.16 -15.65 -12.36
CA VAL A 21 12.92 -16.87 -12.57
C VAL A 21 14.32 -16.57 -13.14
N PHE A 22 15.32 -17.10 -12.47
CA PHE A 22 16.73 -17.11 -12.88
C PHE A 22 17.10 -18.51 -13.38
N SER A 23 17.22 -18.67 -14.69
CA SER A 23 17.49 -19.97 -15.29
C SER A 23 18.95 -20.43 -15.05
N LYS A 24 19.13 -21.70 -14.67
CA LYS A 24 20.42 -22.35 -14.43
C LYS A 24 20.30 -23.87 -14.63
N GLN A 25 21.40 -24.58 -14.66
CA GLN A 25 21.37 -26.06 -14.69
C GLN A 25 20.81 -26.60 -13.34
N PRO A 26 19.95 -27.63 -13.36
CA PRO A 26 19.44 -28.25 -12.16
C PRO A 26 20.54 -28.63 -11.17
N GLY A 27 20.33 -28.32 -9.88
CA GLY A 27 21.27 -28.63 -8.82
C GLY A 27 22.54 -27.80 -8.80
N SER A 28 22.76 -26.89 -9.77
CA SER A 28 23.92 -25.98 -9.77
C SER A 28 23.65 -24.73 -8.95
N SER A 29 24.72 -24.09 -8.46
CA SER A 29 24.59 -22.81 -7.76
C SER A 29 24.69 -21.63 -8.71
N THR A 30 24.01 -20.55 -8.38
CA THR A 30 24.07 -19.25 -9.06
C THR A 30 24.26 -18.12 -8.05
N ALA A 31 25.15 -17.19 -8.33
CA ALA A 31 25.34 -15.98 -7.54
C ALA A 31 24.42 -14.88 -8.11
N ILE A 32 23.53 -14.34 -7.28
CA ILE A 32 22.63 -13.28 -7.64
C ILE A 32 22.93 -12.07 -6.76
N SER A 33 23.17 -10.93 -7.40
CA SER A 33 23.30 -9.63 -6.73
C SER A 33 22.33 -8.63 -7.37
N ILE A 34 21.61 -7.90 -6.53
CA ILE A 34 20.64 -6.89 -6.95
C ILE A 34 21.03 -5.55 -6.36
N THR A 35 21.07 -4.54 -7.21
CA THR A 35 21.21 -3.15 -6.80
C THR A 35 19.97 -2.37 -7.22
N ALA A 36 19.48 -1.54 -6.31
CA ALA A 36 18.40 -0.59 -6.54
C ALA A 36 18.98 0.82 -6.47
N ASP A 37 18.82 1.58 -7.53
CA ASP A 37 19.35 2.96 -7.68
C ASP A 37 20.83 3.11 -7.23
N GLY A 38 21.63 2.08 -7.52
CA GLY A 38 23.06 2.03 -7.23
C GLY A 38 23.45 1.44 -5.87
N ALA A 39 22.52 1.22 -4.96
CA ALA A 39 22.76 0.56 -3.68
C ALA A 39 22.54 -0.96 -3.78
N THR A 40 23.46 -1.77 -3.26
CA THR A 40 23.29 -3.23 -3.21
C THR A 40 22.31 -3.60 -2.12
N VAL A 41 21.15 -4.16 -2.52
CA VAL A 41 20.05 -4.56 -1.63
C VAL A 41 19.99 -6.06 -1.39
N LEU A 42 20.55 -6.85 -2.30
CA LEU A 42 20.65 -8.30 -2.17
C LEU A 42 21.95 -8.80 -2.79
N SER A 43 22.67 -9.68 -2.10
CA SER A 43 23.80 -10.41 -2.67
C SER A 43 23.88 -11.77 -2.01
N HIS A 44 23.51 -12.82 -2.76
CA HIS A 44 23.44 -14.17 -2.23
C HIS A 44 23.71 -15.23 -3.30
N ARG A 45 24.08 -16.44 -2.84
CA ARG A 45 24.25 -17.61 -3.70
C ARG A 45 23.09 -18.57 -3.48
N TYR A 46 22.39 -18.89 -4.55
CA TYR A 46 21.23 -19.78 -4.55
C TYR A 46 21.55 -21.09 -5.27
N TYR A 47 20.80 -22.13 -4.97
CA TYR A 47 20.86 -23.39 -5.68
C TYR A 47 19.61 -23.53 -6.55
N ALA A 48 19.81 -23.86 -7.80
CA ALA A 48 18.69 -24.11 -8.74
C ALA A 48 17.97 -25.41 -8.33
N ASP A 49 16.66 -25.36 -8.44
CA ASP A 49 15.81 -26.51 -8.20
C ASP A 49 15.97 -27.61 -9.26
N VAL A 50 15.14 -28.65 -9.20
CA VAL A 50 15.14 -29.78 -10.14
C VAL A 50 14.72 -29.37 -11.56
N SER A 51 14.03 -28.25 -11.72
CA SER A 51 13.63 -27.67 -13.01
C SER A 51 14.68 -26.75 -13.62
N GLY A 52 15.76 -26.45 -12.86
CA GLY A 52 16.81 -25.55 -13.30
C GLY A 52 16.46 -24.08 -13.11
N GLY A 53 15.64 -23.75 -12.11
CA GLY A 53 15.25 -22.38 -11.77
C GLY A 53 15.62 -21.98 -10.36
N VAL A 54 15.87 -20.69 -10.15
CA VAL A 54 15.80 -20.00 -8.87
C VAL A 54 14.72 -18.96 -8.99
N THR A 55 13.67 -19.05 -8.19
CA THR A 55 12.56 -18.09 -8.20
C THR A 55 12.71 -17.14 -7.01
N LEU A 56 12.68 -15.84 -7.27
CA LEU A 56 12.74 -14.79 -6.25
C LEU A 56 11.54 -13.87 -6.39
N ASP A 57 11.01 -13.47 -5.25
CA ASP A 57 10.06 -12.36 -5.13
C ASP A 57 10.84 -11.05 -4.97
N LEU A 58 10.75 -10.16 -5.96
CA LEU A 58 11.45 -8.88 -5.95
C LEU A 58 10.56 -7.71 -5.52
N ARG A 59 9.29 -7.95 -5.19
CA ARG A 59 8.34 -6.88 -4.84
C ARG A 59 8.79 -6.08 -3.63
N SER A 60 9.19 -6.76 -2.56
CA SER A 60 9.66 -6.11 -1.34
C SER A 60 10.89 -5.24 -1.58
N ILE A 61 11.79 -5.65 -2.48
CA ILE A 61 12.98 -4.85 -2.85
C ILE A 61 12.53 -3.54 -3.49
N VAL A 62 11.58 -3.60 -4.43
CA VAL A 62 11.07 -2.41 -5.13
C VAL A 62 10.33 -1.50 -4.15
N LEU A 63 9.40 -2.05 -3.35
CA LEU A 63 8.61 -1.28 -2.40
C LEU A 63 9.46 -0.58 -1.33
N ASN A 64 10.56 -1.22 -0.91
CA ASN A 64 11.50 -0.62 0.06
C ASN A 64 12.48 0.38 -0.58
N SER A 65 12.67 0.33 -1.88
CA SER A 65 13.58 1.22 -2.61
C SER A 65 12.87 2.44 -3.19
N CYS A 66 11.54 2.40 -3.30
CA CYS A 66 10.75 3.55 -3.76
C CYS A 66 10.44 4.47 -2.58
N GLU A 67 10.55 5.79 -2.79
CA GLU A 67 10.01 6.78 -1.89
C GLU A 67 8.48 6.84 -2.05
N LEU A 68 7.79 5.99 -1.29
CA LEU A 68 6.33 6.00 -1.28
C LEU A 68 5.84 7.13 -0.39
N THR A 69 5.27 8.15 -0.99
CA THR A 69 4.68 9.29 -0.30
C THR A 69 3.16 9.26 -0.44
N LEU A 70 2.47 9.79 0.56
CA LEU A 70 1.03 9.93 0.55
C LEU A 70 0.64 11.38 0.26
N PRO A 71 -0.50 11.60 -0.41
CA PRO A 71 -0.98 12.96 -0.66
C PRO A 71 -1.26 13.70 0.64
N SER A 72 -0.91 14.99 0.66
CA SER A 72 -1.33 15.90 1.71
C SER A 72 -2.79 16.33 1.54
N ASP A 73 -3.37 16.89 2.60
CA ASP A 73 -4.76 17.36 2.58
C ASP A 73 -5.01 18.47 1.54
N ASP A 74 -3.98 19.24 1.21
CA ASP A 74 -4.11 20.41 0.32
C ASP A 74 -3.80 20.09 -1.15
N GLU A 75 -3.34 18.86 -1.42
CA GLU A 75 -3.09 18.43 -2.80
C GLU A 75 -4.40 18.10 -3.51
N THR A 76 -4.50 18.47 -4.78
CA THR A 76 -5.60 18.05 -5.65
C THR A 76 -5.26 16.78 -6.40
N GLN A 77 -3.97 16.61 -6.73
CA GLN A 77 -3.41 15.45 -7.39
C GLN A 77 -2.06 15.10 -6.75
N HIS A 78 -1.80 13.83 -6.57
CA HIS A 78 -0.54 13.35 -6.07
C HIS A 78 0.06 12.35 -7.06
N ASN A 79 1.19 12.73 -7.64
CA ASN A 79 1.95 11.86 -8.53
C ASN A 79 2.95 11.05 -7.71
N LEU A 80 2.92 9.75 -7.88
CA LEU A 80 3.94 8.87 -7.35
C LEU A 80 5.14 8.81 -8.30
N ASP A 81 5.79 9.96 -8.55
CA ASP A 81 6.93 10.07 -9.48
C ASP A 81 8.08 9.14 -9.10
N ASN A 82 8.24 8.87 -7.80
CA ASN A 82 9.24 7.97 -7.25
C ASN A 82 8.73 6.54 -7.05
N SER A 83 7.62 6.18 -7.71
CA SER A 83 7.06 4.82 -7.65
C SER A 83 7.87 3.78 -8.45
N GLY A 84 9.00 4.16 -9.03
CA GLY A 84 9.89 3.30 -9.78
C GLY A 84 11.32 3.39 -9.31
N THR A 85 12.01 2.24 -9.27
CA THR A 85 13.43 2.14 -8.97
C THR A 85 14.13 1.40 -10.10
N TYR A 86 15.36 1.79 -10.44
CA TYR A 86 16.13 1.10 -11.46
C TYR A 86 16.87 -0.08 -10.83
N LEU A 87 16.41 -1.29 -11.16
CA LEU A 87 17.04 -2.52 -10.71
C LEU A 87 18.15 -2.94 -11.68
N ARG A 88 19.34 -3.19 -11.13
CA ARG A 88 20.43 -3.90 -11.80
C ARG A 88 20.61 -5.24 -11.13
N VAL A 89 20.43 -6.30 -11.90
CA VAL A 89 20.55 -7.67 -11.41
C VAL A 89 21.75 -8.32 -12.09
N THR A 90 22.68 -8.82 -11.31
CA THR A 90 23.82 -9.58 -11.80
C THR A 90 23.62 -11.06 -11.45
N GLN A 91 23.58 -11.92 -12.44
CA GLN A 91 23.55 -13.37 -12.30
C GLN A 91 24.84 -13.97 -12.88
N ASP A 92 25.69 -14.55 -12.03
CA ASP A 92 26.98 -15.15 -12.43
C ASP A 92 27.83 -14.24 -13.32
N GLY A 93 27.85 -12.93 -13.02
CA GLY A 93 28.57 -11.92 -13.79
C GLY A 93 27.84 -11.35 -15.00
N LYS A 94 26.69 -11.90 -15.41
CA LYS A 94 25.84 -11.33 -16.47
C LYS A 94 24.91 -10.29 -15.87
N LEU A 95 24.90 -9.10 -16.46
CA LEU A 95 24.12 -7.95 -16.02
C LEU A 95 22.77 -7.87 -16.75
N TYR A 96 21.72 -7.62 -15.99
CA TYR A 96 20.37 -7.31 -16.45
C TYR A 96 19.92 -6.00 -15.80
N GLY A 97 19.21 -5.15 -16.52
CA GLY A 97 18.74 -3.87 -16.01
C GLY A 97 17.34 -3.56 -16.51
N PHE A 98 16.49 -3.04 -15.63
CA PHE A 98 15.14 -2.58 -15.96
C PHE A 98 14.61 -1.63 -14.90
N LEU A 99 13.67 -0.77 -15.30
CA LEU A 99 12.91 0.07 -14.37
C LEU A 99 11.79 -0.78 -13.76
N ALA A 100 11.78 -0.89 -12.44
CA ALA A 100 10.76 -1.62 -11.70
C ALA A 100 9.80 -0.63 -11.02
N HIS A 101 8.51 -0.81 -11.22
CA HIS A 101 7.46 0.04 -10.68
C HIS A 101 6.80 -0.61 -9.47
N ALA A 102 6.50 0.18 -8.44
CA ALA A 102 5.85 -0.24 -7.20
C ALA A 102 4.31 -0.45 -7.36
N PHE A 103 3.81 -0.59 -8.58
CA PHE A 103 2.40 -0.79 -8.88
C PHE A 103 2.17 -1.85 -9.95
N PRO A 104 0.96 -2.45 -10.03
CA PRO A 104 0.65 -3.49 -11.01
C PRO A 104 0.41 -2.92 -12.41
N ARG A 105 0.56 -3.78 -13.40
CA ARG A 105 0.33 -3.43 -14.81
C ARG A 105 -1.14 -3.16 -15.12
N GLN A 106 -2.03 -3.90 -14.49
CA GLN A 106 -3.48 -3.77 -14.69
C GLN A 106 -4.14 -3.38 -13.37
N SER A 107 -5.00 -2.40 -13.44
CA SER A 107 -5.79 -1.99 -12.30
C SER A 107 -7.22 -2.49 -12.41
N PRO A 108 -7.81 -2.94 -11.30
CA PRO A 108 -9.20 -3.35 -11.27
C PRO A 108 -10.14 -2.14 -11.41
N THR A 109 -11.37 -2.42 -11.79
CA THR A 109 -12.46 -1.44 -11.87
C THR A 109 -12.91 -0.93 -10.50
N HIS A 110 -12.46 -1.53 -9.42
CA HIS A 110 -12.71 -1.08 -8.06
C HIS A 110 -11.52 -0.29 -7.52
N LEU A 111 -11.78 0.88 -6.94
CA LEU A 111 -10.77 1.76 -6.35
C LEU A 111 -10.41 1.35 -4.91
N SER A 112 -11.14 0.40 -4.32
CA SER A 112 -10.89 -0.14 -3.00
C SER A 112 -11.42 -1.57 -2.89
N PHE A 113 -10.81 -2.37 -1.99
CA PHE A 113 -11.29 -3.72 -1.65
C PHE A 113 -12.26 -3.75 -0.48
N ILE A 114 -12.41 -2.64 0.24
CA ILE A 114 -13.27 -2.57 1.41
C ILE A 114 -14.68 -2.17 0.95
N ASP A 115 -15.65 -3.08 1.07
CA ASP A 115 -17.00 -2.83 0.58
C ASP A 115 -17.69 -1.65 1.27
N LYS A 116 -17.57 -1.54 2.59
CA LYS A 116 -18.23 -0.50 3.37
C LYS A 116 -17.36 -0.05 4.55
N GLN A 117 -17.21 1.27 4.70
CA GLN A 117 -16.48 1.87 5.81
C GLN A 117 -17.31 2.92 6.54
N ARG A 118 -17.22 2.92 7.87
CA ARG A 118 -17.62 4.05 8.69
C ARG A 118 -16.43 4.96 8.84
N ILE A 119 -16.63 6.23 8.57
CA ILE A 119 -15.56 7.22 8.52
C ILE A 119 -15.93 8.49 9.32
N PRO A 120 -14.95 9.22 9.88
CA PRO A 120 -15.18 10.53 10.48
C PRO A 120 -15.41 11.61 9.42
N GLU A 121 -15.88 12.78 9.85
CA GLU A 121 -16.09 13.93 8.95
C GLU A 121 -14.79 14.48 8.33
N ASP A 122 -13.67 14.33 9.04
CA ASP A 122 -12.34 14.79 8.61
C ASP A 122 -11.55 13.73 7.85
N PHE A 123 -12.21 12.67 7.39
CA PHE A 123 -11.56 11.57 6.65
C PHE A 123 -11.04 12.04 5.30
N LEU A 124 -9.82 11.56 4.97
CA LEU A 124 -9.24 11.74 3.65
C LEU A 124 -9.40 10.46 2.83
N ILE A 125 -10.23 10.51 1.80
CA ILE A 125 -10.37 9.43 0.82
C ILE A 125 -9.25 9.59 -0.20
N ILE A 126 -8.47 8.54 -0.45
CA ILE A 126 -7.47 8.53 -1.52
C ILE A 126 -7.96 7.60 -2.62
N LEU A 127 -8.29 8.17 -3.78
CA LEU A 127 -8.67 7.43 -4.96
C LEU A 127 -7.42 7.18 -5.79
N THR A 128 -6.90 5.98 -5.76
CA THR A 128 -5.79 5.60 -6.63
C THR A 128 -6.34 5.23 -7.99
N ILE A 129 -6.10 6.09 -8.97
CA ILE A 129 -6.57 5.90 -10.33
C ILE A 129 -5.67 4.88 -11.02
N PRO A 130 -6.29 3.83 -11.56
CA PRO A 130 -5.57 2.85 -12.34
C PRO A 130 -4.95 3.48 -13.59
N ARG A 131 -3.71 3.17 -13.82
CA ARG A 131 -3.08 3.47 -15.10
C ARG A 131 -3.71 2.63 -16.20
N ILE A 132 -3.91 3.24 -17.33
CA ILE A 132 -4.46 2.59 -18.49
C ILE A 132 -3.32 2.16 -19.41
N ALA A 133 -3.36 0.88 -19.77
CA ALA A 133 -2.27 0.21 -20.48
C ALA A 133 -2.12 0.60 -21.95
N ASN A 134 -3.03 1.38 -22.50
CA ASN A 134 -2.99 1.76 -23.91
C ASN A 134 -2.51 3.21 -24.05
N TYR A 135 -1.43 3.37 -24.78
CA TYR A 135 -0.84 4.66 -25.12
C TYR A 135 -1.86 5.55 -25.82
N ILE A 136 -2.36 6.52 -25.09
CA ILE A 136 -3.03 7.66 -25.69
C ILE A 136 -2.08 8.83 -25.49
N SER A 137 -1.62 9.44 -26.57
CA SER A 137 -0.71 10.59 -26.56
C SER A 137 -1.39 11.90 -26.15
N GLU A 138 -2.50 11.81 -25.44
CA GLU A 138 -3.35 12.97 -25.11
C GLU A 138 -3.66 13.00 -23.61
N THR A 139 -3.79 14.18 -23.07
CA THR A 139 -4.28 14.41 -21.71
C THR A 139 -5.71 13.93 -21.59
N VAL A 140 -5.95 13.00 -20.67
CA VAL A 140 -7.28 12.46 -20.41
C VAL A 140 -7.90 13.18 -19.22
N ASN A 141 -9.12 13.65 -19.37
CA ASN A 141 -9.87 14.21 -18.27
C ASN A 141 -10.60 13.08 -17.51
N CYS A 142 -10.46 13.07 -16.19
CA CYS A 142 -11.28 12.25 -15.33
C CYS A 142 -12.25 13.12 -14.52
N THR A 143 -13.41 12.59 -14.21
CA THR A 143 -14.38 13.25 -13.37
C THR A 143 -14.62 12.43 -12.11
N ILE A 144 -14.65 13.11 -10.96
CA ILE A 144 -15.01 12.53 -9.68
C ILE A 144 -16.44 12.92 -9.36
N THR A 145 -17.31 11.93 -9.20
CA THR A 145 -18.73 12.13 -8.94
C THR A 145 -19.11 11.50 -7.60
N TYR A 146 -19.73 12.28 -6.73
CA TYR A 146 -20.38 11.82 -5.50
C TYR A 146 -21.71 11.17 -5.84
N VAL A 147 -21.98 10.02 -5.25
CA VAL A 147 -23.25 9.28 -5.48
C VAL A 147 -23.80 8.78 -4.14
N ASP A 148 -25.02 9.15 -3.82
CA ASP A 148 -25.82 8.56 -2.75
C ASP A 148 -27.22 8.14 -3.29
N HIS A 149 -28.11 7.70 -2.42
CA HIS A 149 -29.46 7.27 -2.79
C HIS A 149 -30.38 8.42 -3.24
N ILE A 150 -29.98 9.69 -3.03
CA ILE A 150 -30.79 10.87 -3.35
C ILE A 150 -30.20 11.64 -4.53
N CYS A 151 -28.88 11.76 -4.59
CA CYS A 151 -28.23 12.62 -5.56
C CYS A 151 -26.97 12.02 -6.19
N ARG A 152 -26.70 12.50 -7.39
CA ARG A 152 -25.43 12.32 -8.09
C ARG A 152 -24.87 13.70 -8.38
N LYS A 153 -23.69 14.03 -7.86
CA LYS A 153 -23.11 15.35 -7.97
C LYS A 153 -21.66 15.28 -8.42
N LEU A 154 -21.35 15.97 -9.53
CA LEU A 154 -19.98 16.18 -9.94
C LEU A 154 -19.23 16.97 -8.85
N ILE A 155 -18.13 16.45 -8.35
CA ILE A 155 -17.29 17.10 -7.37
C ILE A 155 -16.21 17.92 -8.07
N ARG A 156 -15.41 17.27 -8.94
CA ARG A 156 -14.39 17.95 -9.70
C ARG A 156 -14.00 17.18 -10.96
N THR A 157 -13.34 17.88 -11.88
CA THR A 157 -12.71 17.30 -13.06
C THR A 157 -11.22 17.52 -12.97
N GLU A 158 -10.45 16.49 -13.21
CA GLU A 158 -8.98 16.51 -13.20
C GLU A 158 -8.44 16.13 -14.56
N SER A 159 -7.37 16.78 -14.97
CA SER A 159 -6.63 16.44 -16.18
C SER A 159 -5.50 15.48 -15.81
N ILE A 160 -5.56 14.27 -16.31
CA ILE A 160 -4.52 13.26 -16.10
C ILE A 160 -3.52 13.40 -17.24
N PRO A 161 -2.28 13.82 -16.98
CA PRO A 161 -1.26 13.88 -18.00
C PRO A 161 -0.95 12.48 -18.54
N ASP A 162 -0.70 12.41 -19.85
CA ASP A 162 -0.17 11.21 -20.47
C ASP A 162 1.29 11.04 -20.05
N HIS A 163 1.56 10.14 -19.14
CA HIS A 163 2.91 9.80 -18.74
C HIS A 163 3.07 8.30 -18.52
N ASP A 164 4.06 7.76 -19.18
CA ASP A 164 4.56 6.41 -19.00
C ASP A 164 5.11 6.24 -17.57
N GLY A 165 4.29 5.76 -16.65
CA GLY A 165 4.82 5.33 -15.35
C GLY A 165 4.18 5.91 -14.10
N TYR A 166 3.19 6.80 -14.20
CA TYR A 166 2.58 7.41 -13.02
C TYR A 166 1.36 6.66 -12.50
N ILE A 167 1.28 6.47 -11.19
CA ILE A 167 0.02 6.29 -10.49
C ILE A 167 -0.43 7.67 -10.04
N LEU A 168 -1.65 8.03 -10.37
CA LEU A 168 -2.27 9.23 -9.87
C LEU A 168 -3.18 8.89 -8.69
N SER A 169 -2.90 9.49 -7.55
CA SER A 169 -3.78 9.45 -6.40
C SER A 169 -4.53 10.78 -6.30
N LEU A 170 -5.85 10.70 -6.16
CA LEU A 170 -6.71 11.86 -6.01
C LEU A 170 -7.23 11.90 -4.57
N PRO A 171 -6.69 12.76 -3.72
CA PRO A 171 -7.23 12.96 -2.37
C PRO A 171 -8.55 13.72 -2.44
N VAL A 172 -9.54 13.25 -1.68
CA VAL A 172 -10.86 13.85 -1.55
C VAL A 172 -11.21 13.97 -0.08
N LYS A 173 -11.34 15.21 0.41
CA LYS A 173 -11.79 15.46 1.78
C LYS A 173 -13.28 15.20 1.89
N VAL A 174 -13.69 14.49 2.92
CA VAL A 174 -15.11 14.26 3.20
C VAL A 174 -15.85 15.56 3.49
N THR A 175 -15.18 16.54 4.09
CA THR A 175 -15.72 17.89 4.32
C THR A 175 -16.14 18.64 3.05
N ASP A 176 -15.54 18.30 1.91
CA ASP A 176 -15.84 18.93 0.61
C ASP A 176 -17.03 18.25 -0.11
N LEU A 177 -17.52 17.13 0.45
CA LEU A 177 -18.62 16.36 -0.11
C LEU A 177 -19.96 16.80 0.45
N PRO A 178 -21.05 16.66 -0.32
CA PRO A 178 -22.41 16.96 0.15
C PRO A 178 -23.00 15.86 1.04
N CYS A 179 -22.16 15.06 1.67
CA CYS A 179 -22.56 13.91 2.48
C CYS A 179 -23.28 14.35 3.76
N LYS A 180 -24.14 13.45 4.26
CA LYS A 180 -24.86 13.63 5.53
C LYS A 180 -24.50 12.45 6.46
N PRO A 181 -24.36 12.71 7.77
CA PRO A 181 -24.14 11.62 8.72
C PRO A 181 -25.20 10.53 8.61
N GLY A 182 -24.76 9.25 8.62
CA GLY A 182 -25.62 8.09 8.52
C GLY A 182 -26.15 7.79 7.11
N VAL A 183 -25.82 8.58 6.10
CA VAL A 183 -26.19 8.33 4.72
C VAL A 183 -25.03 7.70 3.96
N PRO A 184 -25.16 6.45 3.48
CA PRO A 184 -24.13 5.80 2.68
C PRO A 184 -23.93 6.50 1.33
N PHE A 185 -22.69 6.64 0.91
CA PHE A 185 -22.31 7.18 -0.39
C PHE A 185 -21.07 6.48 -0.94
N PHE A 186 -20.79 6.69 -2.21
CA PHE A 186 -19.54 6.29 -2.86
C PHE A 186 -19.08 7.36 -3.85
N LEU A 187 -17.82 7.26 -4.27
CA LEU A 187 -17.26 8.10 -5.31
C LEU A 187 -17.09 7.26 -6.58
N GLU A 188 -17.48 7.84 -7.70
CA GLU A 188 -17.27 7.27 -9.02
C GLU A 188 -16.27 8.10 -9.78
N VAL A 189 -15.30 7.44 -10.41
CA VAL A 189 -14.36 8.06 -11.33
C VAL A 189 -14.71 7.60 -12.74
N SER A 190 -14.92 8.54 -13.62
CA SER A 190 -15.25 8.30 -15.02
C SER A 190 -14.37 9.13 -15.95
N TYR A 191 -14.28 8.72 -17.20
CA TYR A 191 -13.39 9.30 -18.21
C TYR A 191 -14.21 9.70 -19.44
N PRO A 192 -14.84 10.90 -19.44
CA PRO A 192 -15.71 11.34 -20.53
C PRO A 192 -15.00 11.33 -21.88
N GLY A 193 -15.61 10.63 -22.85
CA GLY A 193 -15.06 10.47 -24.21
C GLY A 193 -14.14 9.27 -24.38
N TYR A 194 -13.84 8.54 -23.31
CA TYR A 194 -12.93 7.38 -23.33
C TYR A 194 -13.55 6.15 -22.62
N GLU A 195 -14.87 6.08 -22.55
CA GLU A 195 -15.61 5.06 -21.76
C GLU A 195 -15.37 3.64 -22.28
N ALA A 196 -15.01 3.48 -23.55
CA ALA A 196 -14.68 2.18 -24.14
C ALA A 196 -13.31 1.65 -23.70
N ASP A 197 -12.36 2.55 -23.47
CA ASP A 197 -10.98 2.21 -23.08
C ASP A 197 -10.79 2.25 -21.56
N TYR A 198 -11.66 3.02 -20.88
CA TYR A 198 -11.56 3.36 -19.46
C TYR A 198 -12.90 3.13 -18.76
N PRO A 199 -13.15 1.94 -18.24
CA PRO A 199 -14.38 1.69 -17.50
C PRO A 199 -14.43 2.56 -16.24
N ASN A 200 -15.65 3.00 -15.89
CA ASN A 200 -15.88 3.70 -14.65
C ASN A 200 -15.39 2.85 -13.47
N ALA A 201 -14.68 3.50 -12.57
CA ALA A 201 -14.21 2.89 -11.33
C ALA A 201 -15.00 3.47 -10.14
N VAL A 202 -15.23 2.63 -9.13
CA VAL A 202 -15.99 3.01 -7.94
C VAL A 202 -15.16 2.79 -6.68
N SER A 203 -15.32 3.69 -5.71
CA SER A 203 -14.72 3.55 -4.39
C SER A 203 -15.49 2.54 -3.53
N SER A 204 -15.00 2.33 -2.31
CA SER A 204 -15.82 1.78 -1.21
C SER A 204 -17.08 2.57 -0.98
N VAL A 205 -18.08 1.96 -0.35
CA VAL A 205 -19.22 2.66 0.23
C VAL A 205 -18.79 3.25 1.57
N PHE A 206 -18.95 4.55 1.73
CA PHE A 206 -18.64 5.28 2.96
C PHE A 206 -19.89 5.71 3.68
N GLU A 207 -19.85 5.75 5.00
CA GLU A 207 -20.90 6.30 5.85
C GLU A 207 -20.27 7.18 6.91
N VAL A 208 -20.52 8.48 6.88
CA VAL A 208 -20.02 9.40 7.90
C VAL A 208 -20.72 9.10 9.22
N THR A 209 -19.92 8.84 10.25
CA THR A 209 -20.38 8.48 11.58
C THR A 209 -19.66 9.33 12.62
N PRO A 210 -20.38 9.93 13.59
CA PRO A 210 -19.74 10.63 14.70
C PRO A 210 -18.90 9.67 15.55
N GLY A 211 -17.78 10.14 16.04
CA GLY A 211 -16.91 9.37 16.93
C GLY A 211 -15.45 9.74 16.78
N SER A 212 -14.62 9.12 17.61
CA SER A 212 -13.17 9.20 17.48
C SER A 212 -12.71 8.05 16.60
N PHE A 213 -11.88 8.36 15.62
CA PHE A 213 -11.32 7.39 14.69
C PHE A 213 -9.82 7.64 14.53
N GLU A 214 -9.08 6.56 14.36
CA GLU A 214 -7.72 6.60 13.88
C GLU A 214 -7.69 6.29 12.38
N GLN A 215 -6.90 7.03 11.62
CA GLN A 215 -6.81 6.84 10.17
C GLN A 215 -5.48 6.20 9.81
N TYR A 216 -5.55 5.14 9.02
CA TYR A 216 -4.38 4.44 8.52
C TYR A 216 -4.45 4.35 7.00
N ALA A 217 -3.30 4.51 6.36
CA ALA A 217 -3.13 4.22 4.94
C ALA A 217 -2.12 3.11 4.78
N PHE A 218 -2.33 2.23 3.84
CA PHE A 218 -1.39 1.16 3.53
C PHE A 218 -1.37 0.86 2.03
N LEU A 219 -0.24 0.32 1.59
CA LEU A 219 -0.10 -0.13 0.21
C LEU A 219 -0.66 -1.55 0.12
N ASP A 220 -1.69 -1.73 -0.70
CA ASP A 220 -2.28 -3.05 -0.93
C ASP A 220 -1.38 -3.94 -1.81
N LYS A 221 -1.73 -5.21 -1.93
CA LYS A 221 -1.01 -6.18 -2.78
C LYS A 221 -0.99 -5.83 -4.28
N LEU A 222 -1.79 -4.87 -4.70
CA LEU A 222 -1.82 -4.35 -6.07
C LEU A 222 -1.05 -3.03 -6.20
N GLY A 223 -0.38 -2.57 -5.13
CA GLY A 223 0.39 -1.33 -5.12
C GLY A 223 -0.47 -0.07 -5.09
N ARG A 224 -1.70 -0.14 -4.55
CA ARG A 224 -2.58 1.01 -4.39
C ARG A 224 -2.66 1.42 -2.93
N TYR A 225 -2.87 2.70 -2.70
CA TYR A 225 -3.16 3.16 -1.34
C TYR A 225 -4.61 2.90 -0.97
N GLU A 226 -4.80 2.13 0.09
CA GLU A 226 -6.06 2.00 0.79
C GLU A 226 -6.02 2.83 2.07
N VAL A 227 -7.07 3.61 2.32
CA VAL A 227 -7.22 4.38 3.56
C VAL A 227 -8.37 3.80 4.35
N ILE A 228 -8.12 3.53 5.62
CA ILE A 228 -9.10 2.95 6.54
C ILE A 228 -9.25 3.82 7.79
N ALA A 229 -10.46 3.84 8.32
CA ALA A 229 -10.78 4.43 9.61
C ALA A 229 -11.03 3.32 10.64
N MET A 230 -10.37 3.40 11.78
CA MET A 230 -10.53 2.45 12.88
C MET A 230 -11.19 3.14 14.06
N GLN A 231 -12.34 2.63 14.50
CA GLN A 231 -13.15 3.19 15.58
C GLN A 231 -12.76 2.64 16.96
N GLY A 232 -11.94 1.60 17.01
CA GLY A 232 -11.52 1.00 18.28
C GLY A 232 -10.46 1.83 19.02
N ASP A 233 -10.20 1.42 20.24
CA ASP A 233 -9.28 2.12 21.12
C ASP A 233 -7.82 2.05 20.62
N LEU A 234 -7.14 3.18 20.76
CA LEU A 234 -5.69 3.28 20.61
C LEU A 234 -5.06 3.39 22.01
N HIS A 235 -4.23 2.44 22.36
CA HIS A 235 -3.48 2.42 23.60
C HIS A 235 -1.99 2.65 23.37
N ARG A 236 -1.39 3.53 24.16
CA ARG A 236 0.07 3.67 24.20
C ARG A 236 0.60 2.79 25.34
N VAL A 237 1.45 1.83 24.99
CA VAL A 237 2.05 0.89 25.94
C VAL A 237 3.55 1.13 26.01
N PRO A 238 4.05 1.96 26.94
CA PRO A 238 5.48 2.17 27.09
C PRO A 238 6.13 0.88 27.59
N THR A 239 7.10 0.38 26.84
CA THR A 239 7.90 -0.79 27.20
C THR A 239 9.28 -0.34 27.67
N TYR A 240 9.67 -0.78 28.87
CA TYR A 240 10.95 -0.46 29.46
C TYR A 240 11.86 -1.68 29.40
N GLU A 241 12.95 -1.58 28.68
CA GLU A 241 14.00 -2.60 28.62
C GLU A 241 15.16 -2.21 29.52
N PHE A 242 15.58 -3.13 30.39
CA PHE A 242 16.66 -2.90 31.34
C PHE A 242 17.81 -3.85 31.08
N GLU A 243 19.01 -3.34 31.00
CA GLU A 243 20.23 -4.14 31.12
C GLU A 243 20.71 -4.11 32.57
N ASN A 244 20.80 -5.29 33.18
CA ASN A 244 21.35 -5.42 34.52
C ASN A 244 22.79 -5.92 34.42
N VAL A 245 23.73 -5.16 34.98
CA VAL A 245 25.14 -5.54 35.04
C VAL A 245 25.48 -5.95 36.45
N LYS A 246 26.20 -7.07 36.58
CA LYS A 246 26.71 -7.56 37.85
C LYS A 246 27.93 -6.72 38.22
N THR A 247 27.93 -6.11 39.37
CA THR A 247 29.04 -5.40 40.00
C THR A 247 29.61 -6.17 41.16
N ALA A 248 30.73 -5.73 41.70
CA ALA A 248 31.30 -6.35 42.91
C ALA A 248 30.38 -6.33 44.12
N THR A 249 29.43 -5.40 44.19
CA THR A 249 28.50 -5.21 45.29
C THR A 249 27.06 -5.70 45.02
N GLY A 250 26.79 -6.29 43.80
CA GLY A 250 25.49 -6.76 43.43
C GLY A 250 25.14 -6.47 41.96
N TYR A 251 23.86 -6.37 41.66
CA TYR A 251 23.38 -5.99 40.34
C TYR A 251 23.00 -4.54 40.28
N THR A 252 23.39 -3.84 39.26
CA THR A 252 22.97 -2.48 38.96
C THR A 252 22.39 -2.38 37.56
N ARG A 253 21.46 -1.46 37.35
CA ARG A 253 20.90 -1.14 36.05
C ARG A 253 21.90 -0.30 35.26
N SER A 254 22.33 -0.78 34.10
CA SER A 254 23.32 -0.08 33.28
C SER A 254 22.68 0.72 32.13
N LYS A 255 21.50 0.29 31.66
CA LYS A 255 20.82 0.90 30.54
C LYS A 255 19.31 0.82 30.72
N LEU A 256 18.65 1.89 30.34
CA LEU A 256 17.20 1.96 30.23
C LEU A 256 16.87 2.36 28.79
N ASN A 257 16.26 1.46 28.04
CA ASN A 257 15.65 1.78 26.76
C ASN A 257 14.15 1.93 26.99
N LEU A 258 13.62 3.09 26.63
CA LEU A 258 12.18 3.31 26.53
C LEU A 258 11.77 3.07 25.10
N ARG A 259 10.86 2.14 24.89
CA ARG A 259 10.24 1.88 23.61
C ARG A 259 8.76 2.18 23.71
N GLU A 260 8.28 3.02 22.83
CA GLU A 260 6.86 3.34 22.76
C GLU A 260 6.19 2.40 21.76
N VAL A 261 5.38 1.50 22.28
CA VAL A 261 4.55 0.60 21.47
C VAL A 261 3.11 1.08 21.56
N TYR A 262 2.44 1.10 20.43
CA TYR A 262 1.04 1.43 20.33
C TYR A 262 0.24 0.18 20.01
N GLU A 263 -0.94 0.05 20.59
CA GLU A 263 -1.88 -1.02 20.33
C GLU A 263 -3.19 -0.42 19.82
N GLN A 264 -3.58 -0.81 18.60
CA GLN A 264 -4.78 -0.36 17.94
C GLN A 264 -5.75 -1.51 17.78
N ASN A 265 -7.02 -1.27 18.10
CA ASN A 265 -8.13 -2.15 17.77
C ASN A 265 -8.96 -1.56 16.62
N SER A 266 -9.40 -2.37 15.69
CA SER A 266 -10.23 -1.91 14.57
C SER A 266 -11.65 -1.48 14.98
N GLY A 267 -12.08 -1.85 16.19
CA GLY A 267 -13.49 -1.88 16.51
C GLY A 267 -14.21 -3.04 15.81
N HIS A 268 -15.53 -2.98 15.79
CA HIS A 268 -16.35 -4.02 15.16
C HIS A 268 -16.33 -3.90 13.63
N ILE A 269 -15.88 -4.96 12.97
CA ILE A 269 -15.77 -5.04 11.51
C ILE A 269 -16.51 -6.28 10.98
N THR A 270 -16.86 -6.23 9.71
CA THR A 270 -17.41 -7.41 9.00
C THR A 270 -16.29 -8.41 8.68
N LYS A 271 -16.65 -9.66 8.38
CA LYS A 271 -15.66 -10.66 7.95
C LYS A 271 -14.91 -10.23 6.70
N VAL A 272 -15.62 -9.65 5.73
CA VAL A 272 -15.00 -9.15 4.48
C VAL A 272 -13.99 -8.04 4.80
N ALA A 273 -14.33 -7.12 5.68
CA ALA A 273 -13.40 -6.09 6.13
C ALA A 273 -12.19 -6.69 6.88
N ALA A 274 -12.39 -7.74 7.70
CA ALA A 274 -11.30 -8.42 8.37
C ALA A 274 -10.34 -9.11 7.40
N ASP A 275 -10.87 -9.75 6.35
CA ASP A 275 -10.05 -10.37 5.30
C ASP A 275 -9.23 -9.31 4.52
N THR A 276 -9.81 -8.14 4.27
CA THR A 276 -9.11 -7.02 3.62
C THR A 276 -8.04 -6.40 4.55
N LEU A 277 -8.33 -6.29 5.84
CA LEU A 277 -7.36 -5.80 6.82
C LEU A 277 -6.18 -6.76 7.03
N ALA A 278 -6.28 -8.03 6.61
CA ALA A 278 -5.12 -8.90 6.52
C ALA A 278 -4.09 -8.39 5.50
N ASP A 279 -4.53 -7.71 4.45
CA ASP A 279 -3.62 -7.09 3.48
C ASP A 279 -2.85 -5.91 4.14
N LEU A 280 -3.47 -5.13 5.03
CA LEU A 280 -2.77 -4.13 5.84
C LEU A 280 -1.63 -4.74 6.65
N MET A 281 -1.86 -5.89 7.29
CA MET A 281 -0.84 -6.57 8.10
C MET A 281 0.34 -7.10 7.27
N ASN A 282 0.10 -7.39 6.01
CA ASN A 282 1.12 -7.86 5.06
C ASN A 282 1.74 -6.73 4.23
N SER A 283 1.34 -5.49 4.45
CA SER A 283 1.85 -4.35 3.71
C SER A 283 3.23 -3.93 4.19
N ASP A 284 4.13 -3.68 3.24
CA ASP A 284 5.47 -3.16 3.51
C ASP A 284 5.47 -1.64 3.80
N ALA A 285 4.35 -0.95 3.51
CA ALA A 285 4.21 0.49 3.70
C ALA A 285 2.88 0.83 4.38
N ILE A 286 2.95 1.08 5.68
CA ILE A 286 1.79 1.44 6.51
C ILE A 286 2.05 2.80 7.14
N PHE A 287 1.04 3.65 7.12
CA PHE A 287 1.10 5.00 7.66
C PHE A 287 -0.08 5.25 8.59
N ARG A 288 0.15 5.99 9.65
CA ARG A 288 -0.88 6.56 10.52
C ARG A 288 -0.98 8.06 10.29
N ARG A 289 -2.20 8.58 10.26
CA ARG A 289 -2.44 10.01 10.15
C ARG A 289 -2.39 10.68 11.53
N GLU A 290 -1.58 11.70 11.66
CA GLU A 290 -1.53 12.59 12.83
C GLU A 290 -1.79 14.03 12.39
N GLY A 291 -2.98 14.54 12.69
CA GLY A 291 -3.42 15.82 12.14
C GLY A 291 -3.52 15.76 10.61
N GLN A 292 -2.66 16.52 9.93
CA GLN A 292 -2.61 16.54 8.46
C GLN A 292 -1.42 15.74 7.88
N GLU A 293 -0.60 15.12 8.73
CA GLU A 293 0.60 14.42 8.31
C GLU A 293 0.42 12.90 8.38
N TRP A 294 1.01 12.20 7.43
CA TRP A 294 1.13 10.76 7.44
C TRP A 294 2.49 10.34 7.98
N LYS A 295 2.50 9.52 9.02
CA LYS A 295 3.71 9.00 9.63
C LYS A 295 3.80 7.50 9.42
N ARG A 296 4.94 7.05 8.88
CA ARG A 296 5.18 5.61 8.68
C ARG A 296 5.24 4.89 10.00
N ILE A 297 4.63 3.70 10.04
CA ILE A 297 4.63 2.82 11.19
C ILE A 297 5.12 1.42 10.80
N LEU A 298 5.63 0.68 11.78
CA LEU A 298 6.02 -0.71 11.66
C LEU A 298 5.13 -1.56 12.55
N VAL A 299 4.44 -2.52 11.95
CA VAL A 299 3.60 -3.47 12.70
C VAL A 299 4.49 -4.57 13.28
N GLU A 300 4.39 -4.80 14.59
CA GLU A 300 5.19 -5.77 15.33
C GLU A 300 4.46 -7.08 15.56
N SER A 301 3.17 -6.99 15.84
CA SER A 301 2.35 -8.16 16.08
C SER A 301 0.89 -7.86 15.77
N THR A 302 0.16 -8.90 15.42
CA THR A 302 -1.25 -8.85 15.09
C THR A 302 -2.02 -9.94 15.80
N SER A 303 -3.27 -9.66 16.13
CA SER A 303 -4.24 -10.67 16.53
C SER A 303 -5.57 -10.40 15.83
N VAL A 304 -6.13 -11.45 15.23
CA VAL A 304 -7.44 -11.36 14.58
C VAL A 304 -8.39 -12.27 15.36
N ASP A 305 -9.43 -11.66 15.92
CA ASP A 305 -10.51 -12.41 16.51
C ASP A 305 -11.56 -12.71 15.43
N LEU A 306 -11.46 -13.92 14.86
CA LEU A 306 -12.38 -14.46 13.88
C LEU A 306 -13.25 -15.52 14.57
N ASN A 307 -14.14 -15.10 15.45
CA ASN A 307 -15.07 -16.03 16.08
C ASN A 307 -16.06 -16.55 15.02
N ARG A 308 -16.02 -17.86 14.75
CA ARG A 308 -16.83 -18.50 13.70
C ARG A 308 -18.34 -18.39 13.92
N SER A 309 -18.76 -18.16 15.16
CA SER A 309 -20.18 -18.08 15.53
C SER A 309 -20.77 -16.67 15.41
N ASP A 310 -19.93 -15.64 15.38
CA ASP A 310 -20.38 -14.25 15.43
C ASP A 310 -20.21 -13.56 14.07
N SER A 311 -21.14 -12.70 13.76
CA SER A 311 -21.08 -11.84 12.57
C SER A 311 -20.17 -10.61 12.78
N VAL A 312 -19.56 -10.50 13.96
CA VAL A 312 -18.76 -9.35 14.39
C VAL A 312 -17.34 -9.82 14.67
N HIS A 313 -16.41 -9.18 14.01
CA HIS A 313 -14.98 -9.46 14.13
C HIS A 313 -14.24 -8.23 14.59
N SER A 314 -13.05 -8.40 15.14
CA SER A 314 -12.12 -7.31 15.41
C SER A 314 -10.69 -7.70 15.08
N LEU A 315 -9.90 -6.70 14.71
CA LEU A 315 -8.47 -6.84 14.48
C LEU A 315 -7.76 -5.96 15.50
N SER A 316 -6.75 -6.51 16.16
CA SER A 316 -5.83 -5.73 16.99
C SER A 316 -4.40 -5.89 16.51
N PHE A 317 -3.63 -4.83 16.49
CA PHE A 317 -2.23 -4.88 16.13
C PHE A 317 -1.39 -3.90 16.96
N LYS A 318 -0.14 -4.29 17.16
CA LYS A 318 0.86 -3.47 17.85
C LYS A 318 1.82 -2.91 16.83
N TRP A 319 2.16 -1.64 17.02
CA TRP A 319 3.02 -0.93 16.10
C TRP A 319 3.90 0.11 16.80
N ILE A 320 4.95 0.51 16.11
CA ILE A 320 5.85 1.61 16.50
C ILE A 320 5.99 2.57 15.31
N TYR A 321 6.44 3.77 15.56
CA TYR A 321 6.88 4.65 14.49
C TYR A 321 8.18 4.12 13.86
N ALA A 322 8.27 4.22 12.51
CA ALA A 322 9.40 3.76 11.74
C ALA A 322 10.64 4.63 11.90
#